data_e4bfe72f67341664c5ffa0ff6a7c6dd9
#
_entry.id   e4bfe72f67341664c5ffa0ff6a7c6dd9
#
_cell.length_a   1.000
_cell.length_b   1.000
_cell.length_c   1.000
_cell.angle_alpha   90.00
_cell.angle_beta   90.00
_cell.angle_gamma   90.00
#
_symmetry.space_group_name_H-M   'P 1'
#
loop_
_entity.id
_entity.type
_entity.pdbx_description
1 polymer ?
#
loop_
_entity_poly.entity_id
_entity_poly.type
_entity_poly.pdbx_seq_one_letter_code
_entity_poly.pdbx_strand_id
1 'polypeptide(L)'
;PPRSTLFPYTTLFRSYVNSVSETGAKIICRSRWFNFIVISAGADIVSQIDALPFVSKLQLINTQTKQAIGSSNEKTYFSNESVSPWVWKKTDQSPSDVYNYGAAFNQINQIKGQGLHNSGFAGQGKTIAVIDAGFNSVDIMPCFDQLRAGNQILGTRDFAVPGNNVYATTMNSHGTKVLSCMAANVNGQMVGTAPAADYWLLRSEVAESESVIEEYYWLSAAEFADSVGVDLINSSLGYTTFDDAGTNHTYVDMDGNTTVITRAADKAAEKGILVVNSAGNSGGAGWWYIGAPADGDSVFTIGAVGASGKRASFSSVGPTYDRRIKPTVAAQGQSAAVYGPTGLSAANGTS
;
A
#
# COMPACT_ATOMS: atom_id res chain seq x y z
N PRO A 1 20.72 -12.13 10.36
CA PRO A 1 21.31 -11.03 11.09
C PRO A 1 20.68 -9.74 10.60
N PRO A 2 20.37 -8.74 11.48
CA PRO A 2 19.86 -7.46 11.03
C PRO A 2 20.83 -6.81 10.06
N ARG A 3 20.35 -6.46 8.86
CA ARG A 3 21.15 -5.97 7.73
C ARG A 3 21.68 -4.54 7.89
N SER A 4 21.54 -3.93 9.05
CA SER A 4 22.02 -2.57 9.29
C SER A 4 22.99 -2.48 10.44
N THR A 5 24.24 -2.81 10.18
CA THR A 5 25.35 -2.25 10.99
C THR A 5 25.51 -0.78 10.63
N LEU A 6 24.71 0.06 11.28
CA LEU A 6 24.70 1.50 11.08
C LEU A 6 25.55 2.17 12.17
N PHE A 7 26.77 2.52 11.87
CA PHE A 7 27.59 3.46 12.60
C PHE A 7 28.38 4.30 11.59
N PRO A 8 28.54 5.53 11.71
CA PRO A 8 28.21 6.64 12.61
C PRO A 8 27.07 7.55 12.13
N TYR A 9 26.49 7.32 10.93
CA TYR A 9 25.45 8.17 10.34
C TYR A 9 24.19 8.37 11.22
N THR A 10 23.84 7.38 12.04
CA THR A 10 22.66 7.48 12.91
C THR A 10 22.80 8.55 13.99
N THR A 11 23.99 8.75 14.55
CA THR A 11 24.24 9.76 15.58
C THR A 11 24.23 11.16 14.96
N LEU A 12 24.87 11.34 13.81
CA LEU A 12 24.93 12.61 13.09
C LEU A 12 23.54 13.02 12.58
N PHE A 13 22.82 12.12 11.95
CA PHE A 13 21.45 12.38 11.48
C PHE A 13 20.53 12.75 12.66
N ARG A 14 20.68 12.06 13.82
CA ARG A 14 19.90 12.38 15.03
C ARG A 14 20.23 13.77 15.56
N SER A 15 21.49 14.21 15.54
CA SER A 15 21.87 15.54 15.97
C SER A 15 21.26 16.62 15.07
N TYR A 16 21.27 16.42 13.75
CA TYR A 16 20.64 17.35 12.81
C TYR A 16 19.12 17.47 13.03
N VAL A 17 18.44 16.34 13.22
CA VAL A 17 17.01 16.31 13.55
C VAL A 17 16.73 17.07 14.84
N ASN A 18 17.55 16.90 15.87
CA ASN A 18 17.41 17.63 17.15
C ASN A 18 17.61 19.14 16.95
N SER A 19 18.65 19.56 16.22
CA SER A 19 18.87 20.98 15.95
C SER A 19 17.71 21.64 15.21
N VAL A 20 17.08 20.93 14.26
CA VAL A 20 15.85 21.43 13.60
C VAL A 20 14.68 21.47 14.57
N SER A 21 14.53 20.48 15.43
CA SER A 21 13.45 20.47 16.46
C SER A 21 13.59 21.63 17.46
N GLU A 22 14.83 22.00 17.81
CA GLU A 22 15.14 23.11 18.72
C GLU A 22 14.71 24.49 18.19
N THR A 23 14.52 24.63 16.85
CA THR A 23 13.93 25.85 16.25
C THR A 23 12.44 26.01 16.54
N GLY A 24 11.78 24.99 17.10
CA GLY A 24 10.33 24.95 17.29
C GLY A 24 9.55 24.37 16.13
N ALA A 25 10.20 23.86 15.09
CA ALA A 25 9.56 23.16 13.99
C ALA A 25 8.96 21.82 14.45
N LYS A 26 7.74 21.54 14.02
CA LYS A 26 7.13 20.22 14.23
C LYS A 26 7.67 19.24 13.17
N ILE A 27 8.38 18.21 13.61
CA ILE A 27 8.81 17.12 12.73
C ILE A 27 7.61 16.24 12.42
N ILE A 28 7.30 16.08 11.15
CA ILE A 28 6.21 15.22 10.65
C ILE A 28 6.74 13.81 10.38
N CYS A 29 7.77 13.70 9.55
CA CYS A 29 8.46 12.44 9.29
C CYS A 29 9.93 12.69 8.95
N ARG A 30 10.69 11.60 8.84
CA ARG A 30 12.11 11.64 8.52
C ARG A 30 12.48 10.42 7.68
N SER A 31 13.39 10.62 6.73
CA SER A 31 13.94 9.55 5.92
C SER A 31 15.45 9.44 6.13
N ARG A 32 15.90 8.21 6.44
CA ARG A 32 17.31 7.85 6.45
C ARG A 32 17.78 7.41 5.07
N TRP A 33 16.88 6.89 4.26
CA TRP A 33 17.20 6.47 2.90
C TRP A 33 17.61 7.65 2.02
N PHE A 34 16.93 8.80 2.21
CA PHE A 34 17.13 10.00 1.39
C PHE A 34 17.71 11.18 2.16
N ASN A 35 18.06 10.98 3.44
CA ASN A 35 18.70 12.00 4.29
C ASN A 35 17.92 13.33 4.32
N PHE A 36 16.62 13.27 4.58
CA PHE A 36 15.78 14.44 4.78
C PHE A 36 14.81 14.31 5.96
N ILE A 37 14.22 15.43 6.33
CA ILE A 37 13.10 15.50 7.26
C ILE A 37 11.97 16.32 6.65
N VAL A 38 10.73 15.97 6.98
CA VAL A 38 9.54 16.76 6.66
C VAL A 38 9.10 17.46 7.94
N ILE A 39 8.88 18.77 7.84
CA ILE A 39 8.52 19.63 8.97
C ILE A 39 7.25 20.41 8.65
N SER A 40 6.57 20.84 9.73
CA SER A 40 5.55 21.88 9.67
C SER A 40 6.05 23.06 10.53
N ALA A 41 6.19 24.23 9.91
CA ALA A 41 6.72 25.42 10.58
C ALA A 41 6.20 26.71 9.94
N GLY A 42 6.20 27.80 10.71
CA GLY A 42 5.98 29.14 10.16
C GLY A 42 7.18 29.68 9.39
N ALA A 43 6.99 30.72 8.57
CA ALA A 43 8.01 31.27 7.70
C ALA A 43 9.30 31.68 8.44
N ASP A 44 9.17 32.26 9.64
CA ASP A 44 10.33 32.68 10.44
C ASP A 44 11.19 31.49 10.89
N ILE A 45 10.56 30.38 11.26
CA ILE A 45 11.26 29.14 11.64
C ILE A 45 11.90 28.50 10.41
N VAL A 46 11.21 28.51 9.27
CA VAL A 46 11.75 27.99 7.98
C VAL A 46 13.03 28.76 7.61
N SER A 47 13.05 30.11 7.79
CA SER A 47 14.24 30.92 7.52
C SER A 47 15.39 30.60 8.47
N GLN A 48 15.11 30.30 9.74
CA GLN A 48 16.13 29.87 10.70
C GLN A 48 16.71 28.49 10.32
N ILE A 49 15.87 27.58 9.83
CA ILE A 49 16.30 26.24 9.41
C ILE A 49 17.16 26.33 8.14
N ASP A 50 16.79 27.19 7.19
CA ASP A 50 17.57 27.41 5.95
C ASP A 50 19.00 27.90 6.24
N ALA A 51 19.16 28.66 7.32
CA ALA A 51 20.46 29.17 7.76
C ALA A 51 21.35 28.12 8.46
N LEU A 52 20.84 26.92 8.76
CA LEU A 52 21.64 25.87 9.40
C LEU A 52 22.68 25.30 8.43
N PRO A 53 23.93 25.15 8.84
CA PRO A 53 25.04 24.83 7.93
C PRO A 53 24.96 23.43 7.29
N PHE A 54 24.10 22.57 7.79
CA PHE A 54 23.88 21.22 7.27
C PHE A 54 22.61 21.09 6.40
N VAL A 55 21.81 22.15 6.28
CA VAL A 55 20.64 22.18 5.40
C VAL A 55 21.10 22.54 3.99
N SER A 56 20.94 21.62 3.05
CA SER A 56 21.38 21.84 1.67
C SER A 56 20.26 22.34 0.77
N LYS A 57 19.00 22.07 1.10
CA LYS A 57 17.82 22.44 0.32
C LYS A 57 16.57 22.43 1.16
N LEU A 58 15.72 23.43 0.97
CA LEU A 58 14.33 23.43 1.39
C LEU A 58 13.42 23.22 0.19
N GLN A 59 12.36 22.46 0.37
CA GLN A 59 11.32 22.25 -0.62
C GLN A 59 9.95 22.35 0.02
N LEU A 60 9.12 23.24 -0.50
CA LEU A 60 7.71 23.31 -0.09
C LEU A 60 6.96 22.14 -0.72
N ILE A 61 6.26 21.36 0.10
CA ILE A 61 5.48 20.20 -0.34
C ILE A 61 3.96 20.40 -0.14
N ASN A 62 3.57 21.34 0.73
CA ASN A 62 2.16 21.69 0.92
C ASN A 62 2.07 23.07 1.60
N THR A 63 1.07 23.86 1.21
CA THR A 63 0.78 25.18 1.78
C THR A 63 -0.41 25.17 2.73
N GLN A 64 -0.93 24.02 3.17
CA GLN A 64 -2.14 23.97 3.98
C GLN A 64 -2.05 24.82 5.23
N THR A 65 -2.73 25.96 5.20
CA THR A 65 -2.96 26.85 6.34
C THR A 65 -4.19 26.43 7.15
N LYS A 66 -4.99 25.48 6.67
CA LYS A 66 -6.15 24.91 7.40
C LYS A 66 -6.36 23.47 6.95
N GLN A 67 -6.58 22.56 7.89
CA GLN A 67 -7.29 21.32 7.59
C GLN A 67 -8.60 21.70 6.88
N ALA A 68 -8.80 21.20 5.69
CA ALA A 68 -10.08 21.27 5.01
C ALA A 68 -11.06 20.40 5.79
N ILE A 69 -11.68 20.99 6.82
CA ILE A 69 -12.88 20.43 7.43
C ILE A 69 -13.98 20.61 6.39
N GLY A 70 -14.27 19.57 5.63
CA GLY A 70 -15.46 19.49 4.82
C GLY A 70 -15.34 19.40 3.32
N SER A 71 -14.37 18.69 2.74
CA SER A 71 -14.62 18.10 1.42
C SER A 71 -15.16 16.67 1.64
N SER A 72 -16.38 16.44 1.24
CA SER A 72 -17.09 15.15 1.33
C SER A 72 -16.64 14.15 0.25
N ASN A 73 -15.44 14.28 -0.25
CA ASN A 73 -14.90 13.37 -1.25
C ASN A 73 -14.01 12.33 -0.55
N GLU A 74 -14.66 11.31 0.02
CA GLU A 74 -13.97 10.11 0.44
C GLU A 74 -13.26 9.48 -0.78
N LYS A 75 -11.98 9.13 -0.64
CA LYS A 75 -11.20 8.48 -1.70
C LYS A 75 -11.89 7.21 -2.17
N THR A 76 -12.00 7.06 -3.49
CA THR A 76 -12.58 5.87 -4.10
C THR A 76 -11.48 4.85 -4.39
N TYR A 77 -11.22 3.96 -3.43
CA TYR A 77 -10.21 2.90 -3.55
C TYR A 77 -10.63 1.78 -4.51
N PHE A 78 -11.94 1.54 -4.63
CA PHE A 78 -12.50 0.54 -5.53
C PHE A 78 -13.15 1.21 -6.74
N SER A 79 -13.11 0.52 -7.89
CA SER A 79 -13.86 0.99 -9.06
C SER A 79 -15.37 0.95 -8.79
N ASN A 80 -16.08 2.01 -9.20
CA ASN A 80 -17.54 2.13 -9.08
C ASN A 80 -18.29 1.31 -10.14
N GLU A 81 -17.60 0.51 -10.98
CA GLU A 81 -18.26 -0.38 -11.93
C GLU A 81 -19.11 -1.42 -11.21
N SER A 82 -20.21 -1.82 -11.84
CA SER A 82 -21.11 -2.81 -11.26
C SER A 82 -20.38 -4.14 -11.00
N VAL A 83 -20.55 -4.65 -9.79
CA VAL A 83 -20.04 -5.95 -9.39
C VAL A 83 -21.00 -7.02 -9.91
N SER A 84 -20.49 -7.96 -10.72
CA SER A 84 -21.29 -9.11 -11.15
C SER A 84 -21.47 -10.11 -10.00
N PRO A 85 -22.64 -10.75 -9.86
CA PRO A 85 -22.81 -11.85 -8.93
C PRO A 85 -21.77 -12.94 -9.19
N TRP A 86 -21.24 -13.55 -8.14
CA TRP A 86 -20.31 -14.66 -8.31
C TRP A 86 -21.00 -15.84 -8.99
N VAL A 87 -20.43 -16.31 -10.07
CA VAL A 87 -20.79 -17.59 -10.69
C VAL A 87 -19.79 -18.63 -10.18
N TRP A 88 -19.88 -18.98 -8.90
CA TRP A 88 -19.09 -20.08 -8.35
C TRP A 88 -19.85 -21.38 -8.46
N LYS A 89 -19.23 -22.39 -9.12
CA LYS A 89 -19.72 -23.76 -9.14
C LYS A 89 -18.83 -24.61 -8.24
N LYS A 90 -19.41 -25.19 -7.19
CA LYS A 90 -18.70 -26.09 -6.27
C LYS A 90 -17.96 -27.23 -6.98
N THR A 91 -18.38 -27.56 -8.21
CA THR A 91 -17.81 -28.63 -9.03
C THR A 91 -16.48 -28.25 -9.71
N ASP A 92 -16.09 -26.98 -9.71
CA ASP A 92 -14.90 -26.51 -10.41
C ASP A 92 -13.62 -26.75 -9.59
N GLN A 93 -13.77 -26.95 -8.28
CA GLN A 93 -12.67 -27.24 -7.38
C GLN A 93 -12.45 -28.75 -7.18
N SER A 94 -11.19 -29.19 -7.17
CA SER A 94 -10.84 -30.58 -6.89
C SER A 94 -11.13 -30.94 -5.42
N PRO A 95 -11.75 -32.12 -5.16
CA PRO A 95 -11.89 -32.60 -3.78
C PRO A 95 -10.56 -32.88 -3.08
N SER A 96 -9.45 -32.97 -3.82
CA SER A 96 -8.11 -33.20 -3.28
C SER A 96 -7.36 -31.91 -2.92
N ASP A 97 -7.94 -30.73 -3.19
CA ASP A 97 -7.31 -29.48 -2.82
C ASP A 97 -7.26 -29.34 -1.29
N VAL A 98 -6.12 -28.85 -0.77
CA VAL A 98 -5.90 -28.64 0.67
C VAL A 98 -6.91 -27.67 1.27
N TYR A 99 -7.35 -26.66 0.50
CA TYR A 99 -8.35 -25.69 0.91
C TYR A 99 -9.58 -25.74 0.01
N ASN A 100 -10.75 -25.51 0.59
CA ASN A 100 -11.95 -25.17 -0.16
C ASN A 100 -12.07 -23.64 -0.24
N TYR A 101 -11.70 -23.08 -1.41
CA TYR A 101 -11.56 -21.63 -1.62
C TYR A 101 -12.90 -20.86 -1.69
N GLY A 102 -14.02 -21.57 -1.85
CA GLY A 102 -15.35 -20.95 -1.92
C GLY A 102 -15.42 -19.87 -3.01
N ALA A 103 -15.84 -18.67 -2.63
CA ALA A 103 -15.99 -17.54 -3.55
C ALA A 103 -14.66 -17.09 -4.16
N ALA A 104 -13.52 -17.35 -3.51
CA ALA A 104 -12.20 -16.99 -4.02
C ALA A 104 -11.61 -17.99 -5.02
N PHE A 105 -12.32 -19.10 -5.31
CA PHE A 105 -11.76 -20.17 -6.16
C PHE A 105 -11.19 -19.66 -7.48
N ASN A 106 -11.95 -18.83 -8.20
CA ASN A 106 -11.51 -18.38 -9.53
C ASN A 106 -10.26 -17.50 -9.46
N GLN A 107 -10.17 -16.59 -8.49
CA GLN A 107 -9.00 -15.69 -8.33
C GLN A 107 -7.74 -16.48 -7.94
N ILE A 108 -7.86 -17.54 -7.15
CA ILE A 108 -6.76 -18.44 -6.81
C ILE A 108 -6.39 -19.34 -8.01
N ASN A 109 -7.39 -19.91 -8.68
CA ASN A 109 -7.17 -20.81 -9.83
C ASN A 109 -6.54 -20.08 -11.02
N GLN A 110 -6.90 -18.83 -11.26
CA GLN A 110 -6.39 -18.05 -12.39
C GLN A 110 -4.86 -17.88 -12.31
N ILE A 111 -4.32 -17.77 -11.10
CA ILE A 111 -2.87 -17.67 -10.83
C ILE A 111 -2.24 -19.03 -10.48
N LYS A 112 -3.00 -20.14 -10.56
CA LYS A 112 -2.54 -21.49 -10.19
C LYS A 112 -2.13 -21.65 -8.73
N GLY A 113 -2.70 -20.83 -7.84
CA GLY A 113 -2.40 -20.81 -6.40
C GLY A 113 -2.68 -22.13 -5.69
N GLN A 114 -3.67 -22.94 -6.17
CA GLN A 114 -3.95 -24.28 -5.61
C GLN A 114 -2.71 -25.19 -5.66
N GLY A 115 -1.96 -25.12 -6.77
CA GLY A 115 -0.75 -25.95 -6.95
C GLY A 115 0.30 -25.65 -5.89
N LEU A 116 0.49 -24.36 -5.54
CA LEU A 116 1.39 -23.95 -4.46
C LEU A 116 0.88 -24.44 -3.09
N HIS A 117 -0.40 -24.22 -2.78
CA HIS A 117 -0.99 -24.65 -1.53
C HIS A 117 -0.94 -26.19 -1.37
N ASN A 118 -1.27 -26.93 -2.44
CA ASN A 118 -1.20 -28.40 -2.44
C ASN A 118 0.24 -28.93 -2.28
N SER A 119 1.23 -28.10 -2.62
CA SER A 119 2.65 -28.39 -2.39
C SER A 119 3.15 -27.91 -1.03
N GLY A 120 2.26 -27.39 -0.18
CA GLY A 120 2.58 -26.92 1.18
C GLY A 120 3.07 -25.48 1.27
N PHE A 121 3.00 -24.68 0.19
CA PHE A 121 3.41 -23.28 0.17
C PHE A 121 2.20 -22.35 0.34
N ALA A 122 1.94 -21.91 1.57
CA ALA A 122 0.86 -20.99 1.93
C ALA A 122 1.36 -19.70 2.62
N GLY A 123 2.65 -19.39 2.45
CA GLY A 123 3.28 -18.18 3.00
C GLY A 123 4.09 -18.40 4.28
N GLN A 124 4.24 -19.62 4.78
CA GLN A 124 4.97 -19.92 6.00
C GLN A 124 6.41 -19.36 5.96
N GLY A 125 6.80 -18.69 7.05
CA GLY A 125 8.11 -18.08 7.20
C GLY A 125 8.36 -16.87 6.31
N LYS A 126 7.30 -16.29 5.72
CA LYS A 126 7.33 -15.04 4.98
C LYS A 126 6.64 -13.94 5.76
N THR A 127 7.26 -12.76 5.78
CA THR A 127 6.71 -11.57 6.43
C THR A 127 6.30 -10.56 5.37
N ILE A 128 5.03 -10.13 5.43
CA ILE A 128 4.43 -9.18 4.49
C ILE A 128 4.04 -7.90 5.24
N ALA A 129 4.52 -6.75 4.78
CA ALA A 129 3.98 -5.46 5.20
C ALA A 129 2.84 -5.06 4.25
N VAL A 130 1.65 -4.84 4.78
CA VAL A 130 0.52 -4.28 4.04
C VAL A 130 0.48 -2.78 4.36
N ILE A 131 0.73 -1.94 3.35
CA ILE A 131 0.69 -0.47 3.47
C ILE A 131 -0.61 0.01 2.81
N ASP A 132 -1.52 0.61 3.62
CA ASP A 132 -2.89 0.90 3.17
C ASP A 132 -3.55 2.04 3.98
N ALA A 133 -4.83 2.32 3.73
CA ALA A 133 -5.62 3.40 4.33
C ALA A 133 -6.20 3.07 5.71
N GLY A 134 -6.16 1.81 6.14
CA GLY A 134 -6.69 1.36 7.42
C GLY A 134 -7.11 -0.10 7.38
N PHE A 135 -7.31 -0.68 8.56
CA PHE A 135 -7.57 -2.11 8.74
C PHE A 135 -8.77 -2.34 9.64
N ASN A 136 -9.84 -1.58 9.39
CA ASN A 136 -11.08 -1.61 10.17
C ASN A 136 -11.50 -3.04 10.53
N SER A 137 -11.66 -3.29 11.83
CA SER A 137 -12.18 -4.55 12.42
C SER A 137 -11.34 -5.81 12.16
N VAL A 138 -10.12 -5.74 11.64
CA VAL A 138 -9.25 -6.93 11.45
C VAL A 138 -9.00 -7.67 12.76
N ASP A 139 -8.98 -6.96 13.89
CA ASP A 139 -8.79 -7.48 15.23
C ASP A 139 -9.95 -8.35 15.75
N ILE A 140 -11.14 -8.30 15.12
CA ILE A 140 -12.34 -9.01 15.56
C ILE A 140 -13.02 -9.86 14.47
N MET A 141 -12.68 -9.65 13.19
CA MET A 141 -13.36 -10.36 12.09
C MET A 141 -13.03 -11.86 12.08
N PRO A 142 -14.04 -12.77 11.98
CA PRO A 142 -13.80 -14.22 11.99
C PRO A 142 -12.90 -14.75 10.88
N CYS A 143 -12.85 -14.07 9.70
CA CYS A 143 -12.00 -14.50 8.60
C CYS A 143 -10.50 -14.42 8.92
N PHE A 144 -10.12 -13.71 9.99
CA PHE A 144 -8.74 -13.57 10.48
C PHE A 144 -8.51 -14.30 11.83
N ASP A 145 -9.45 -15.14 12.30
CA ASP A 145 -9.29 -15.85 13.58
C ASP A 145 -8.03 -16.72 13.62
N GLN A 146 -7.74 -17.43 12.54
CA GLN A 146 -6.54 -18.27 12.46
C GLN A 146 -5.26 -17.43 12.46
N LEU A 147 -5.27 -16.30 11.76
CA LEU A 147 -4.16 -15.35 11.72
C LEU A 147 -3.85 -14.80 13.12
N ARG A 148 -4.89 -14.44 13.89
CA ARG A 148 -4.75 -13.97 15.28
C ARG A 148 -4.30 -15.08 16.22
N ALA A 149 -4.92 -16.25 16.12
CA ALA A 149 -4.57 -17.41 16.96
C ALA A 149 -3.13 -17.89 16.73
N GLY A 150 -2.63 -17.75 15.49
CA GLY A 150 -1.25 -18.04 15.11
C GLY A 150 -0.24 -16.96 15.48
N ASN A 151 -0.67 -15.83 16.07
CA ASN A 151 0.17 -14.64 16.31
C ASN A 151 0.87 -14.12 15.04
N GLN A 152 0.24 -14.26 13.89
CA GLN A 152 0.79 -13.91 12.59
C GLN A 152 0.65 -12.40 12.29
N ILE A 153 -0.15 -11.64 13.06
CA ILE A 153 -0.11 -10.17 13.02
C ILE A 153 1.01 -9.73 13.97
N LEU A 154 2.18 -9.44 13.41
CA LEU A 154 3.38 -9.07 14.16
C LEU A 154 3.27 -7.69 14.80
N GLY A 155 2.41 -6.83 14.24
CA GLY A 155 2.12 -5.51 14.80
C GLY A 155 1.45 -4.57 13.80
N THR A 156 1.14 -3.38 14.30
CA THR A 156 0.48 -2.33 13.53
C THR A 156 1.15 -0.99 13.75
N ARG A 157 1.06 -0.10 12.78
CA ARG A 157 1.52 1.28 12.94
C ARG A 157 0.76 2.23 12.03
N ASP A 158 0.39 3.41 12.58
CA ASP A 158 -0.16 4.53 11.82
C ASP A 158 0.95 5.58 11.60
N PHE A 159 1.30 5.82 10.34
CA PHE A 159 2.29 6.83 9.95
C PHE A 159 1.66 8.18 9.60
N ALA A 160 0.37 8.19 9.25
CA ALA A 160 -0.37 9.42 9.00
C ALA A 160 -0.75 10.12 10.31
N VAL A 161 -1.22 9.34 11.32
CA VAL A 161 -1.57 9.86 12.65
C VAL A 161 -0.95 8.93 13.72
N PRO A 162 0.29 9.19 14.13
CA PRO A 162 0.99 8.33 15.08
C PRO A 162 0.21 8.09 16.38
N GLY A 163 0.10 6.81 16.76
CA GLY A 163 -0.62 6.38 17.97
C GLY A 163 -2.08 6.01 17.76
N ASN A 164 -2.64 6.20 16.57
CA ASN A 164 -4.00 5.74 16.28
C ASN A 164 -4.10 4.20 16.26
N ASN A 165 -5.29 3.72 16.59
CA ASN A 165 -5.66 2.32 16.39
C ASN A 165 -6.10 2.10 14.93
N VAL A 166 -5.29 1.38 14.16
CA VAL A 166 -5.58 1.09 12.73
C VAL A 166 -6.80 0.20 12.53
N TYR A 167 -7.29 -0.46 13.58
CA TYR A 167 -8.47 -1.35 13.56
C TYR A 167 -9.79 -0.62 13.87
N ALA A 168 -9.73 0.64 14.33
CA ALA A 168 -10.92 1.36 14.75
C ALA A 168 -12.02 1.33 13.65
N THR A 169 -13.28 1.22 14.07
CA THR A 169 -14.43 1.17 13.15
C THR A 169 -14.61 2.44 12.32
N THR A 170 -13.94 3.52 12.72
CA THR A 170 -13.85 4.78 11.97
C THR A 170 -12.76 4.78 10.90
N MET A 171 -11.88 3.76 10.90
CA MET A 171 -10.84 3.63 9.87
C MET A 171 -11.43 3.12 8.56
N ASN A 172 -10.78 3.46 7.46
CA ASN A 172 -11.13 2.92 6.16
C ASN A 172 -10.96 1.38 6.16
N SER A 173 -11.85 0.69 5.47
CA SER A 173 -11.85 -0.79 5.38
C SER A 173 -11.12 -1.32 4.14
N HIS A 174 -10.45 -0.46 3.37
CA HIS A 174 -9.77 -0.87 2.14
C HIS A 174 -8.68 -1.90 2.44
N GLY A 175 -7.76 -1.61 3.35
CA GLY A 175 -6.70 -2.54 3.74
C GLY A 175 -7.21 -3.83 4.37
N THR A 176 -8.40 -3.81 5.03
CA THR A 176 -9.07 -5.04 5.51
C THR A 176 -9.42 -5.95 4.34
N LYS A 177 -10.02 -5.40 3.28
CA LYS A 177 -10.40 -6.15 2.08
C LYS A 177 -9.16 -6.66 1.33
N VAL A 178 -8.15 -5.82 1.19
CA VAL A 178 -6.86 -6.19 0.58
C VAL A 178 -6.19 -7.32 1.38
N LEU A 179 -6.10 -7.19 2.70
CA LEU A 179 -5.55 -8.23 3.57
C LEU A 179 -6.33 -9.55 3.42
N SER A 180 -7.65 -9.48 3.25
CA SER A 180 -8.47 -10.69 3.10
C SER A 180 -8.11 -11.51 1.85
N CYS A 181 -7.68 -10.87 0.77
CA CYS A 181 -7.23 -11.56 -0.44
C CYS A 181 -5.96 -12.40 -0.20
N MET A 182 -5.18 -12.06 0.81
CA MET A 182 -3.95 -12.79 1.18
C MET A 182 -4.17 -13.70 2.39
N ALA A 183 -4.78 -13.22 3.45
CA ALA A 183 -4.75 -13.80 4.78
C ALA A 183 -6.08 -14.43 5.26
N ALA A 184 -7.21 -14.18 4.59
CA ALA A 184 -8.47 -14.80 4.99
C ALA A 184 -8.36 -16.33 4.95
N ASN A 185 -8.93 -17.01 5.98
CA ASN A 185 -8.91 -18.47 6.04
C ASN A 185 -10.25 -19.01 6.60
N VAL A 186 -11.27 -18.97 5.75
CA VAL A 186 -12.60 -19.52 6.05
C VAL A 186 -12.92 -20.58 5.01
N ASN A 187 -12.61 -21.84 5.37
CA ASN A 187 -12.74 -22.99 4.48
C ASN A 187 -14.18 -23.11 3.94
N GLY A 188 -14.34 -23.18 2.64
CA GLY A 188 -15.65 -23.23 1.96
C GLY A 188 -16.29 -21.86 1.71
N GLN A 189 -15.73 -20.78 2.21
CA GLN A 189 -16.19 -19.42 1.94
C GLN A 189 -15.14 -18.59 1.18
N MET A 190 -13.96 -18.43 1.76
CA MET A 190 -12.84 -17.72 1.16
C MET A 190 -11.52 -18.10 1.84
N VAL A 191 -10.52 -18.49 1.06
CA VAL A 191 -9.14 -18.65 1.52
C VAL A 191 -8.25 -17.80 0.62
N GLY A 192 -7.39 -16.99 1.24
CA GLY A 192 -6.46 -16.08 0.56
C GLY A 192 -5.23 -16.80 -0.01
N THR A 193 -4.33 -16.03 -0.59
CA THR A 193 -3.13 -16.55 -1.27
C THR A 193 -1.99 -16.94 -0.32
N ALA A 194 -1.94 -16.35 0.87
CA ALA A 194 -0.85 -16.54 1.85
C ALA A 194 -1.38 -16.62 3.30
N PRO A 195 -2.34 -17.54 3.60
CA PRO A 195 -3.00 -17.57 4.92
C PRO A 195 -2.05 -17.97 6.07
N ALA A 196 -0.84 -18.43 5.77
CA ALA A 196 0.16 -18.83 6.76
C ALA A 196 1.38 -17.87 6.80
N ALA A 197 1.33 -16.72 6.14
CA ALA A 197 2.36 -15.68 6.26
C ALA A 197 2.16 -14.82 7.52
N ASP A 198 3.22 -14.15 7.93
CA ASP A 198 3.20 -13.14 8.99
C ASP A 198 2.97 -11.75 8.40
N TYR A 199 2.27 -10.88 9.14
CA TYR A 199 1.84 -9.58 8.63
C TYR A 199 2.18 -8.42 9.55
N TRP A 200 2.70 -7.32 8.97
CA TRP A 200 2.70 -5.98 9.53
C TRP A 200 1.60 -5.16 8.84
N LEU A 201 0.73 -4.48 9.62
CA LEU A 201 -0.36 -3.67 9.09
C LEU A 201 -0.04 -2.19 9.31
N LEU A 202 0.30 -1.50 8.23
CA LEU A 202 0.87 -0.16 8.26
C LEU A 202 -0.07 0.82 7.55
N ARG A 203 -0.58 1.82 8.29
CA ARG A 203 -1.39 2.88 7.69
C ARG A 203 -0.53 4.05 7.27
N SER A 204 -0.61 4.45 6.01
CA SER A 204 0.08 5.62 5.46
C SER A 204 -0.84 6.62 4.77
N GLU A 205 -2.14 6.39 4.79
CA GLU A 205 -3.12 7.11 3.98
C GLU A 205 -4.22 7.72 4.85
N VAL A 206 -4.72 8.89 4.45
CA VAL A 206 -5.87 9.58 5.05
C VAL A 206 -7.02 9.55 4.05
N ALA A 207 -8.08 8.79 4.34
CA ALA A 207 -9.16 8.54 3.37
C ALA A 207 -9.97 9.80 3.02
N GLU A 208 -9.95 10.81 3.90
CA GLU A 208 -10.73 12.05 3.79
C GLU A 208 -10.01 13.15 2.99
N SER A 209 -8.77 12.93 2.58
CA SER A 209 -7.96 13.89 1.83
C SER A 209 -6.96 13.20 0.91
N GLU A 210 -6.55 13.89 -0.16
CA GLU A 210 -5.48 13.44 -1.06
C GLU A 210 -4.35 14.46 -1.01
N SER A 211 -3.26 14.15 -0.33
CA SER A 211 -2.18 15.10 -0.10
C SER A 211 -0.83 14.47 -0.39
N VAL A 212 0.07 15.21 -1.03
CA VAL A 212 1.43 14.76 -1.35
C VAL A 212 2.23 14.30 -0.12
N ILE A 213 1.85 14.72 1.09
CA ILE A 213 2.48 14.26 2.33
C ILE A 213 2.33 12.74 2.54
N GLU A 214 1.32 12.11 1.94
CA GLU A 214 1.06 10.68 2.07
C GLU A 214 2.15 9.84 1.37
N GLU A 215 2.79 10.35 0.33
CA GLU A 215 3.98 9.72 -0.24
C GLU A 215 5.13 9.63 0.79
N TYR A 216 5.26 10.62 1.66
CA TYR A 216 6.26 10.64 2.72
C TYR A 216 5.87 9.74 3.90
N TYR A 217 4.59 9.57 4.19
CA TYR A 217 4.10 8.57 5.15
C TYR A 217 4.37 7.17 4.63
N TRP A 218 4.11 6.93 3.33
CA TRP A 218 4.43 5.65 2.67
C TRP A 218 5.92 5.35 2.74
N LEU A 219 6.79 6.30 2.41
CA LEU A 219 8.24 6.16 2.57
C LEU A 219 8.62 5.78 4.00
N SER A 220 8.02 6.44 4.99
CA SER A 220 8.29 6.12 6.41
C SER A 220 7.83 4.71 6.78
N ALA A 221 6.72 4.25 6.21
CA ALA A 221 6.23 2.88 6.36
C ALA A 221 7.17 1.86 5.69
N ALA A 222 7.70 2.17 4.51
CA ALA A 222 8.66 1.32 3.80
C ALA A 222 10.01 1.22 4.54
N GLU A 223 10.53 2.33 5.09
CA GLU A 223 11.72 2.30 5.94
C GLU A 223 11.51 1.49 7.22
N PHE A 224 10.31 1.56 7.79
CA PHE A 224 9.95 0.72 8.94
C PHE A 224 9.91 -0.76 8.53
N ALA A 225 9.29 -1.09 7.41
CA ALA A 225 9.21 -2.44 6.86
C ALA A 225 10.62 -3.05 6.67
N ASP A 226 11.57 -2.29 6.11
CA ASP A 226 12.98 -2.69 6.03
C ASP A 226 13.58 -2.93 7.43
N SER A 227 13.30 -2.06 8.39
CA SER A 227 13.86 -2.14 9.74
C SER A 227 13.39 -3.38 10.53
N VAL A 228 12.21 -3.91 10.22
CA VAL A 228 11.65 -5.11 10.85
C VAL A 228 11.85 -6.37 10.00
N GLY A 229 12.50 -6.23 8.84
CA GLY A 229 12.96 -7.34 8.01
C GLY A 229 11.87 -8.05 7.23
N VAL A 230 10.91 -7.32 6.65
CA VAL A 230 9.87 -7.93 5.80
C VAL A 230 10.46 -8.47 4.50
N ASP A 231 9.86 -9.53 3.97
CA ASP A 231 10.21 -10.09 2.65
C ASP A 231 9.49 -9.33 1.52
N LEU A 232 8.29 -8.81 1.79
CA LEU A 232 7.42 -8.23 0.79
C LEU A 232 6.64 -7.03 1.36
N ILE A 233 6.47 -6.00 0.55
CA ILE A 233 5.51 -4.91 0.75
C ILE A 233 4.36 -5.11 -0.24
N ASN A 234 3.12 -5.21 0.26
CA ASN A 234 1.91 -5.08 -0.53
C ASN A 234 1.36 -3.68 -0.35
N SER A 235 1.29 -2.92 -1.43
CA SER A 235 0.74 -1.56 -1.46
C SER A 235 -0.36 -1.47 -2.49
N SER A 236 -1.56 -1.09 -2.04
CA SER A 236 -2.73 -0.93 -2.90
C SER A 236 -3.10 0.55 -3.04
N LEU A 237 -2.07 1.40 -3.10
CA LEU A 237 -2.15 2.85 -3.16
C LEU A 237 -1.58 3.39 -4.47
N GLY A 238 -1.99 4.60 -4.85
CA GLY A 238 -1.46 5.23 -6.05
C GLY A 238 -1.79 6.72 -6.11
N TYR A 239 -0.82 7.53 -6.48
CA TYR A 239 -0.88 8.98 -6.46
C TYR A 239 -0.69 9.57 -7.84
N THR A 240 -1.58 10.49 -8.20
CA THR A 240 -1.55 11.24 -9.46
C THR A 240 -1.98 12.68 -9.27
N THR A 241 -3.12 12.91 -8.63
CA THR A 241 -3.70 14.23 -8.38
C THR A 241 -4.00 14.38 -6.90
N PHE A 242 -3.85 15.61 -6.40
CA PHE A 242 -4.00 15.96 -5.00
C PHE A 242 -5.04 17.06 -4.81
N ASP A 243 -5.49 17.26 -3.59
CA ASP A 243 -6.41 18.35 -3.22
C ASP A 243 -5.81 19.73 -3.53
N ASP A 244 -4.50 19.89 -3.36
CA ASP A 244 -3.75 21.03 -3.87
C ASP A 244 -3.25 20.72 -5.29
N ALA A 245 -3.96 21.22 -6.29
CA ALA A 245 -3.63 21.02 -7.70
C ALA A 245 -2.21 21.48 -8.09
N GLY A 246 -1.61 22.37 -7.29
CA GLY A 246 -0.22 22.80 -7.49
C GLY A 246 0.81 21.70 -7.20
N THR A 247 0.40 20.62 -6.55
CA THR A 247 1.23 19.46 -6.20
C THR A 247 0.95 18.24 -7.07
N ASN A 248 0.01 18.33 -8.03
CA ASN A 248 -0.35 17.23 -8.91
C ASN A 248 0.84 16.70 -9.69
N HIS A 249 0.91 15.38 -9.80
CA HIS A 249 1.77 14.74 -10.78
C HIS A 249 1.18 14.86 -12.18
N THR A 250 2.04 14.80 -13.17
CA THR A 250 1.70 14.69 -14.58
C THR A 250 2.16 13.33 -15.11
N TYR A 251 1.73 12.95 -16.31
CA TYR A 251 2.20 11.69 -16.88
C TYR A 251 3.74 11.69 -17.10
N VAL A 252 4.35 12.86 -17.29
CA VAL A 252 5.81 12.98 -17.40
C VAL A 252 6.53 12.51 -16.14
N ASP A 253 5.91 12.65 -14.98
CA ASP A 253 6.47 12.25 -13.68
C ASP A 253 6.41 10.74 -13.44
N MET A 254 5.67 10.00 -14.30
CA MET A 254 5.58 8.54 -14.27
C MET A 254 6.76 7.89 -14.99
N ASP A 255 7.95 8.27 -14.64
CA ASP A 255 9.23 7.92 -15.27
C ASP A 255 10.11 6.95 -14.44
N GLY A 256 9.58 6.50 -13.29
CA GLY A 256 10.28 5.63 -12.34
C GLY A 256 11.24 6.36 -11.39
N ASN A 257 11.45 7.68 -11.53
CA ASN A 257 12.49 8.39 -10.80
C ASN A 257 12.03 9.71 -10.15
N THR A 258 10.92 10.28 -10.59
CA THR A 258 10.54 11.65 -10.22
C THR A 258 9.83 11.69 -8.87
N THR A 259 8.81 10.87 -8.64
CA THR A 259 8.01 10.96 -7.41
C THR A 259 8.73 10.37 -6.20
N VAL A 260 8.43 10.91 -5.02
CA VAL A 260 9.07 10.45 -3.78
C VAL A 260 8.70 9.01 -3.48
N ILE A 261 7.44 8.66 -3.66
CA ILE A 261 6.96 7.30 -3.37
C ILE A 261 7.55 6.27 -4.33
N THR A 262 7.70 6.59 -5.62
CA THR A 262 8.32 5.68 -6.59
C THR A 262 9.77 5.42 -6.25
N ARG A 263 10.54 6.48 -5.95
CA ARG A 263 11.92 6.34 -5.50
C ARG A 263 12.04 5.53 -4.20
N ALA A 264 11.06 5.69 -3.30
CA ALA A 264 11.01 4.92 -2.05
C ALA A 264 10.73 3.43 -2.31
N ALA A 265 9.84 3.12 -3.25
CA ALA A 265 9.52 1.76 -3.64
C ALA A 265 10.72 1.05 -4.29
N ASP A 266 11.41 1.72 -5.22
CA ASP A 266 12.65 1.19 -5.81
C ASP A 266 13.76 1.05 -4.77
N LYS A 267 13.84 1.97 -3.81
CA LYS A 267 14.79 1.85 -2.69
C LYS A 267 14.51 0.66 -1.78
N ALA A 268 13.25 0.35 -1.52
CA ALA A 268 12.86 -0.86 -0.80
C ALA A 268 13.29 -2.12 -1.58
N ALA A 269 13.11 -2.12 -2.90
CA ALA A 269 13.54 -3.21 -3.77
C ALA A 269 15.08 -3.38 -3.77
N GLU A 270 15.86 -2.29 -3.80
CA GLU A 270 17.32 -2.34 -3.63
C GLU A 270 17.74 -2.98 -2.29
N LYS A 271 16.90 -2.85 -1.25
CA LYS A 271 17.11 -3.50 0.05
C LYS A 271 16.79 -4.99 0.04
N GLY A 272 16.23 -5.51 -1.04
CA GLY A 272 15.86 -6.90 -1.21
C GLY A 272 14.42 -7.21 -0.80
N ILE A 273 13.56 -6.21 -0.68
CA ILE A 273 12.13 -6.35 -0.40
C ILE A 273 11.39 -6.39 -1.74
N LEU A 274 10.53 -7.38 -1.96
CA LEU A 274 9.65 -7.39 -3.12
C LEU A 274 8.53 -6.37 -2.91
N VAL A 275 8.51 -5.30 -3.71
CA VAL A 275 7.43 -4.31 -3.67
C VAL A 275 6.39 -4.64 -4.71
N VAL A 276 5.18 -4.99 -4.25
CA VAL A 276 4.01 -5.28 -5.08
C VAL A 276 3.03 -4.12 -4.95
N ASN A 277 2.68 -3.48 -6.08
CA ASN A 277 1.77 -2.33 -6.07
C ASN A 277 0.67 -2.47 -7.11
N SER A 278 -0.52 -1.97 -6.79
CA SER A 278 -1.64 -1.88 -7.73
C SER A 278 -1.34 -0.92 -8.89
N ALA A 279 -1.81 -1.22 -10.09
CA ALA A 279 -1.62 -0.38 -11.28
C ALA A 279 -2.43 0.94 -11.22
N GLY A 280 -3.49 0.97 -10.42
CA GLY A 280 -4.49 2.04 -10.38
C GLY A 280 -5.78 1.69 -11.13
N ASN A 281 -6.84 2.46 -10.83
CA ASN A 281 -8.20 2.21 -11.33
C ASN A 281 -8.67 3.28 -12.34
N SER A 282 -7.74 3.93 -13.03
CA SER A 282 -8.02 5.06 -13.93
C SER A 282 -8.13 4.70 -15.41
N GLY A 283 -8.10 3.40 -15.76
CA GLY A 283 -8.14 2.94 -17.15
C GLY A 283 -9.44 3.25 -17.93
N GLY A 284 -10.49 3.67 -17.26
CA GLY A 284 -11.73 4.21 -17.85
C GLY A 284 -11.93 5.70 -17.62
N ALA A 285 -10.96 6.40 -17.01
CA ALA A 285 -11.04 7.81 -16.62
C ALA A 285 -10.01 8.67 -17.37
N GLY A 286 -9.99 9.98 -17.09
CA GLY A 286 -9.14 10.94 -17.78
C GLY A 286 -7.63 10.71 -17.62
N TRP A 287 -7.18 10.08 -16.54
CA TRP A 287 -5.76 9.77 -16.34
C TRP A 287 -5.28 8.60 -17.20
N TRP A 288 -6.05 7.53 -17.32
CA TRP A 288 -5.81 6.34 -18.13
C TRP A 288 -4.61 5.48 -17.70
N TYR A 289 -3.47 6.07 -17.43
CA TYR A 289 -2.21 5.38 -17.17
C TYR A 289 -2.06 4.89 -15.73
N ILE A 290 -0.99 4.14 -15.47
CA ILE A 290 -0.54 3.82 -14.12
C ILE A 290 -0.19 5.10 -13.36
N GLY A 291 -0.24 5.06 -12.03
CA GLY A 291 0.18 6.14 -11.14
C GLY A 291 1.44 5.76 -10.35
N ALA A 292 2.00 6.71 -9.61
CA ALA A 292 3.10 6.42 -8.69
C ALA A 292 2.57 5.65 -7.44
N PRO A 293 3.27 4.61 -6.95
CA PRO A 293 4.60 4.13 -7.34
C PRO A 293 4.58 2.98 -8.36
N ALA A 294 3.46 2.68 -9.03
CA ALA A 294 3.36 1.59 -10.00
C ALA A 294 4.30 1.75 -11.21
N ASP A 295 4.77 2.99 -11.46
CA ASP A 295 5.75 3.33 -12.49
C ASP A 295 7.19 2.95 -12.14
N GLY A 296 7.50 2.57 -10.90
CA GLY A 296 8.85 2.24 -10.44
C GLY A 296 9.50 1.10 -11.23
N ASP A 297 10.82 1.17 -11.40
CA ASP A 297 11.59 0.19 -12.16
C ASP A 297 11.51 -1.20 -11.56
N SER A 298 11.68 -1.26 -10.24
CA SER A 298 11.75 -2.49 -9.46
C SER A 298 10.42 -2.86 -8.79
N VAL A 299 9.35 -2.09 -9.08
CA VAL A 299 8.01 -2.33 -8.54
C VAL A 299 7.29 -3.39 -9.36
N PHE A 300 6.78 -4.41 -8.71
CA PHE A 300 5.96 -5.46 -9.32
C PHE A 300 4.50 -4.99 -9.40
N THR A 301 4.15 -4.41 -10.54
CA THR A 301 2.87 -3.71 -10.75
C THR A 301 1.80 -4.67 -11.21
N ILE A 302 0.62 -4.67 -10.57
CA ILE A 302 -0.47 -5.60 -10.81
C ILE A 302 -1.66 -4.88 -11.45
N GLY A 303 -2.03 -5.30 -12.66
CA GLY A 303 -3.27 -4.89 -13.32
C GLY A 303 -4.45 -5.78 -12.96
N ALA A 304 -5.67 -5.31 -13.23
CA ALA A 304 -6.89 -6.07 -12.99
C ALA A 304 -7.46 -6.70 -14.26
N VAL A 305 -7.83 -7.98 -14.15
CA VAL A 305 -8.62 -8.71 -15.14
C VAL A 305 -9.92 -9.22 -14.52
N GLY A 306 -10.89 -9.55 -15.36
CA GLY A 306 -12.09 -10.28 -14.95
C GLY A 306 -11.84 -11.79 -14.83
N ALA A 307 -12.87 -12.54 -14.46
CA ALA A 307 -12.83 -13.99 -14.32
C ALA A 307 -12.40 -14.72 -15.61
N SER A 308 -12.62 -14.13 -16.78
CA SER A 308 -12.21 -14.68 -18.09
C SER A 308 -10.79 -14.34 -18.50
N GLY A 309 -10.02 -13.62 -17.67
CA GLY A 309 -8.67 -13.14 -17.98
C GLY A 309 -8.63 -11.89 -18.89
N LYS A 310 -9.77 -11.30 -19.24
CA LYS A 310 -9.80 -10.04 -20.00
C LYS A 310 -9.54 -8.86 -19.05
N ARG A 311 -8.77 -7.87 -19.52
CA ARG A 311 -8.52 -6.63 -18.77
C ARG A 311 -9.84 -5.99 -18.33
N ALA A 312 -9.93 -5.66 -17.07
CA ALA A 312 -11.02 -4.86 -16.54
C ALA A 312 -10.93 -3.42 -17.10
N SER A 313 -12.07 -2.82 -17.46
CA SER A 313 -12.12 -1.48 -18.07
C SER A 313 -11.45 -0.42 -17.23
N PHE A 314 -11.61 -0.50 -15.90
CA PHE A 314 -11.03 0.43 -14.94
C PHE A 314 -9.52 0.26 -14.75
N SER A 315 -8.94 -0.93 -15.04
CA SER A 315 -7.51 -1.16 -14.79
C SER A 315 -6.65 -0.19 -15.58
N SER A 316 -5.86 0.60 -14.87
CA SER A 316 -4.85 1.47 -15.46
C SER A 316 -3.88 0.69 -16.33
N VAL A 317 -3.33 1.35 -17.33
CA VAL A 317 -2.44 0.76 -18.35
C VAL A 317 -1.12 1.48 -18.42
N GLY A 318 -0.12 0.80 -18.97
CA GLY A 318 1.12 1.42 -19.41
C GLY A 318 1.04 2.02 -20.82
N PRO A 319 2.18 2.40 -21.39
CA PRO A 319 3.51 2.32 -20.77
C PRO A 319 3.73 3.36 -19.66
N THR A 320 4.86 3.32 -18.98
CA THR A 320 5.41 4.47 -18.25
C THR A 320 5.78 5.60 -19.21
N TYR A 321 6.03 6.80 -18.70
CA TYR A 321 6.43 7.91 -19.56
C TYR A 321 7.74 7.64 -20.33
N ASP A 322 8.70 6.98 -19.70
CA ASP A 322 9.95 6.50 -20.30
C ASP A 322 9.80 5.19 -21.10
N ARG A 323 8.55 4.73 -21.34
CA ARG A 323 8.16 3.64 -22.24
C ARG A 323 8.45 2.23 -21.74
N ARG A 324 8.63 2.02 -20.45
CA ARG A 324 8.67 0.66 -19.88
C ARG A 324 7.28 0.02 -19.91
N ILE A 325 7.24 -1.29 -20.11
CA ILE A 325 5.99 -2.05 -20.11
C ILE A 325 5.48 -2.21 -18.68
N LYS A 326 4.26 -1.71 -18.41
CA LYS A 326 3.51 -1.87 -17.18
C LYS A 326 2.03 -2.10 -17.51
N PRO A 327 1.23 -2.72 -16.66
CA PRO A 327 1.63 -3.43 -15.44
C PRO A 327 2.52 -4.64 -15.76
N THR A 328 3.23 -5.15 -14.73
CA THR A 328 4.14 -6.31 -14.87
C THR A 328 3.35 -7.58 -15.15
N VAL A 329 2.27 -7.79 -14.43
CA VAL A 329 1.30 -8.88 -14.58
C VAL A 329 -0.11 -8.40 -14.29
N ALA A 330 -1.10 -9.30 -14.41
CA ALA A 330 -2.47 -9.02 -14.03
C ALA A 330 -3.09 -10.22 -13.28
N ALA A 331 -4.00 -9.92 -12.37
CA ALA A 331 -4.77 -10.90 -11.61
C ALA A 331 -6.25 -10.53 -11.58
N GLN A 332 -7.11 -11.41 -11.08
CA GLN A 332 -8.52 -11.09 -10.98
C GLN A 332 -8.75 -9.95 -9.99
N GLY A 333 -9.21 -8.82 -10.49
CA GLY A 333 -9.59 -7.64 -9.72
C GLY A 333 -11.00 -7.16 -10.05
N GLN A 334 -11.65 -7.71 -11.08
CA GLN A 334 -13.06 -7.44 -11.36
C GLN A 334 -13.93 -8.51 -10.69
N SER A 335 -14.85 -8.08 -9.83
CA SER A 335 -15.71 -8.94 -9.01
C SER A 335 -14.90 -9.96 -8.19
N ALA A 336 -13.76 -9.54 -7.64
CA ALA A 336 -12.96 -10.37 -6.75
C ALA A 336 -13.66 -10.54 -5.40
N ALA A 337 -13.57 -11.75 -4.84
CA ALA A 337 -14.07 -12.04 -3.50
C ALA A 337 -13.20 -11.35 -2.45
N VAL A 338 -13.81 -10.64 -1.51
CA VAL A 338 -13.15 -9.96 -0.40
C VAL A 338 -13.97 -10.08 0.88
N TYR A 339 -13.31 -10.07 2.04
CA TYR A 339 -13.97 -9.83 3.32
C TYR A 339 -13.77 -8.38 3.76
N GLY A 340 -14.88 -7.72 4.08
CA GLY A 340 -14.91 -6.43 4.74
C GLY A 340 -15.68 -6.52 6.07
N PRO A 341 -15.81 -5.41 6.80
CA PRO A 341 -16.55 -5.36 8.08
C PRO A 341 -18.00 -5.86 7.99
N THR A 342 -18.61 -5.81 6.82
CA THR A 342 -19.97 -6.31 6.55
C THR A 342 -20.01 -7.78 6.11
N GLY A 343 -18.87 -8.46 6.07
CA GLY A 343 -18.74 -9.86 5.67
C GLY A 343 -18.20 -10.07 4.27
N LEU A 344 -18.42 -11.27 3.73
CA LEU A 344 -17.98 -11.66 2.39
C LEU A 344 -18.74 -10.89 1.31
N SER A 345 -18.02 -10.27 0.42
CA SER A 345 -18.57 -9.45 -0.68
C SER A 345 -17.69 -9.53 -1.92
N ALA A 346 -18.08 -8.89 -2.99
CA ALA A 346 -17.23 -8.71 -4.16
C ALA A 346 -16.80 -7.25 -4.28
N ALA A 347 -15.60 -7.03 -4.82
CA ALA A 347 -15.06 -5.70 -5.09
C ALA A 347 -14.38 -5.64 -6.46
N ASN A 348 -14.24 -4.42 -6.98
CA ASN A 348 -13.54 -4.11 -8.22
C ASN A 348 -12.34 -3.22 -7.93
N GLY A 349 -11.15 -3.64 -8.29
CA GLY A 349 -9.93 -2.84 -8.12
C GLY A 349 -8.70 -3.58 -8.62
N THR A 350 -7.62 -2.83 -8.81
CA THR A 350 -6.26 -3.38 -9.01
C THR A 350 -5.58 -3.71 -7.68
N SER A 351 -6.22 -3.35 -6.59
CA SER A 351 -5.77 -3.53 -5.21
C SER A 351 -5.77 -4.97 -4.76
#